data_3329ed2480311f8d2b6f34a74ae9e189
#
_entry.id   3329ed2480311f8d2b6f34a74ae9e189
#
_cell.length_a   1.000
_cell.length_b   1.000
_cell.length_c   1.000
_cell.angle_alpha   90.00
_cell.angle_beta   90.00
_cell.angle_gamma   90.00
#
_symmetry.space_group_name_H-M   'P 1'
#
loop_
_entity.id
_entity.type
_entity.pdbx_description
1 polymer ?
#
loop_
_entity_poly.entity_id
_entity_poly.type
_entity_poly.pdbx_seq_one_letter_code
_entity_poly.pdbx_strand_id
1 'polypeptide(L)'
;MLKQKIIYQLDTGAYKPVKAHESDAGFDLFAREDVALGSDKTFKVDTGVHVLIPEGYVGLVLPRSSYNCAGVATPTGVIDAGYTGSISVVLVSKYDLRIFKGNRIAQLVIVPLPDVHLVEGDVVGVKSERGLGGFGSSGL
;
A
#
# COMPACT_ATOMS: atom_id res chain seq x y z
N MET A 1 -18.22 -1.76 -18.90
CA MET A 1 -16.83 -2.20 -18.62
C MET A 1 -16.85 -3.41 -17.72
N LEU A 2 -16.13 -4.45 -18.09
CA LEU A 2 -16.01 -5.65 -17.25
C LEU A 2 -15.08 -5.37 -16.07
N LYS A 3 -15.48 -5.80 -14.88
CA LYS A 3 -14.63 -5.70 -13.69
C LYS A 3 -13.52 -6.76 -13.76
N GLN A 4 -12.29 -6.36 -13.47
CA GLN A 4 -11.18 -7.28 -13.30
C GLN A 4 -11.36 -8.05 -11.98
N LYS A 5 -11.25 -9.36 -12.04
CA LYS A 5 -11.31 -10.21 -10.84
C LYS A 5 -9.94 -10.34 -10.22
N ILE A 6 -9.87 -10.12 -8.91
CA ILE A 6 -8.68 -10.38 -8.09
C ILE A 6 -9.05 -11.49 -7.11
N ILE A 7 -8.34 -12.59 -7.19
CA ILE A 7 -8.55 -13.73 -6.29
C ILE A 7 -7.83 -13.43 -4.98
N TYR A 8 -8.48 -13.69 -3.86
CA TYR A 8 -7.88 -13.61 -2.54
C TYR A 8 -8.08 -14.91 -1.77
N GLN A 9 -7.20 -15.14 -0.81
CA GLN A 9 -7.27 -16.26 0.13
C GLN A 9 -6.95 -15.75 1.53
N LEU A 10 -7.63 -16.27 2.53
CA LEU A 10 -7.44 -15.88 3.92
C LEU A 10 -6.82 -17.02 4.72
N ASP A 11 -5.80 -16.69 5.50
CA ASP A 11 -5.33 -17.57 6.57
C ASP A 11 -6.33 -17.58 7.72
N THR A 12 -6.23 -18.55 8.60
CA THR A 12 -7.11 -18.66 9.77
C THR A 12 -7.07 -17.36 10.59
N GLY A 13 -8.22 -16.79 10.88
CA GLY A 13 -8.37 -15.57 11.67
C GLY A 13 -8.14 -14.27 10.89
N ALA A 14 -7.78 -14.34 9.61
CA ALA A 14 -7.64 -13.15 8.78
C ALA A 14 -9.01 -12.58 8.38
N TYR A 15 -9.03 -11.29 8.05
CA TYR A 15 -10.24 -10.58 7.65
C TYR A 15 -10.21 -10.29 6.15
N LYS A 16 -11.36 -10.48 5.51
CA LYS A 16 -11.54 -10.13 4.09
C LYS A 16 -11.33 -8.62 3.88
N PRO A 17 -10.48 -8.21 2.92
CA PRO A 17 -10.39 -6.80 2.54
C PRO A 17 -11.74 -6.30 2.00
N VAL A 18 -12.15 -5.11 2.44
CA VAL A 18 -13.44 -4.53 2.04
C VAL A 18 -13.30 -3.04 1.76
N LYS A 19 -14.15 -2.53 0.88
CA LYS A 19 -14.34 -1.09 0.68
C LYS A 19 -15.51 -0.60 1.53
N ALA A 20 -15.37 0.56 2.16
CA ALA A 20 -16.48 1.21 2.85
C ALA A 20 -17.54 1.68 1.85
N HIS A 21 -17.10 2.23 0.71
CA HIS A 21 -17.95 2.64 -0.41
C HIS A 21 -17.40 2.03 -1.69
N GLU A 22 -18.28 1.65 -2.62
CA GLU A 22 -17.85 1.02 -3.87
C GLU A 22 -16.93 1.92 -4.71
N SER A 23 -17.11 3.23 -4.62
CA SER A 23 -16.27 4.22 -5.31
C SER A 23 -14.93 4.49 -4.65
N ASP A 24 -14.66 3.96 -3.46
CA ASP A 24 -13.37 4.13 -2.78
C ASP A 24 -12.24 3.48 -3.58
N ALA A 25 -11.05 4.07 -3.50
CA ALA A 25 -9.88 3.57 -4.22
C ALA A 25 -9.33 2.29 -3.61
N GLY A 26 -9.38 2.15 -2.29
CA GLY A 26 -8.71 1.09 -1.56
C GLY A 26 -9.64 0.13 -0.83
N PHE A 27 -9.16 -1.09 -0.70
CA PHE A 27 -9.74 -2.09 0.19
C PHE A 27 -9.06 -2.01 1.54
N ASP A 28 -9.84 -1.90 2.62
CA ASP A 28 -9.27 -1.89 3.97
C ASP A 28 -8.61 -3.21 4.30
N LEU A 29 -7.42 -3.13 4.90
CA LEU A 29 -6.69 -4.24 5.48
C LEU A 29 -6.75 -4.15 7.00
N PHE A 30 -6.89 -5.30 7.66
CA PHE A 30 -7.18 -5.38 9.10
C PHE A 30 -6.07 -6.10 9.85
N ALA A 31 -5.86 -5.69 11.09
CA ALA A 31 -4.99 -6.43 12.00
C ALA A 31 -5.60 -7.80 12.30
N ARG A 32 -4.83 -8.86 12.05
CA ARG A 32 -5.25 -10.24 12.32
C ARG A 32 -5.20 -10.56 13.80
N GLU A 33 -4.32 -9.90 14.54
CA GLU A 33 -4.06 -10.12 15.96
C GLU A 33 -3.85 -8.77 16.67
N ASP A 34 -3.91 -8.79 17.99
CA ASP A 34 -3.51 -7.62 18.78
C ASP A 34 -2.01 -7.37 18.61
N VAL A 35 -1.63 -6.10 18.43
CA VAL A 35 -0.24 -5.67 18.24
C VAL A 35 0.07 -4.51 19.17
N ALA A 36 1.17 -4.61 19.89
CA ALA A 36 1.71 -3.49 20.66
C ALA A 36 2.85 -2.84 19.88
N LEU A 37 2.64 -1.59 19.46
CA LEU A 37 3.66 -0.80 18.78
C LEU A 37 4.46 -0.02 19.81
N GLY A 38 5.79 -0.20 19.79
CA GLY A 38 6.70 0.64 20.56
C GLY A 38 6.96 1.96 19.84
N SER A 39 7.17 3.02 20.63
CA SER A 39 7.51 4.35 20.12
C SER A 39 8.76 4.31 19.26
N ASP A 40 8.69 4.94 18.07
CA ASP A 40 9.80 5.07 17.10
C ASP A 40 10.40 3.73 16.62
N LYS A 41 9.65 2.64 16.74
CA LYS A 41 10.06 1.32 16.25
C LYS A 41 9.23 0.94 15.04
N THR A 42 9.83 0.10 14.19
CA THR A 42 9.19 -0.45 13.00
C THR A 42 8.59 -1.82 13.32
N PHE A 43 7.33 -2.01 12.97
CA PHE A 43 6.61 -3.27 13.13
C PHE A 43 6.08 -3.76 11.79
N LYS A 44 6.24 -5.04 11.56
CA LYS A 44 5.66 -5.72 10.40
C LYS A 44 4.45 -6.51 10.89
N VAL A 45 3.26 -6.10 10.47
CA VAL A 45 1.99 -6.71 10.88
C VAL A 45 1.47 -7.57 9.75
N ASP A 46 1.38 -8.87 9.98
CA ASP A 46 0.82 -9.81 9.01
C ASP A 46 -0.71 -9.73 9.02
N THR A 47 -1.29 -9.51 7.85
CA THR A 47 -2.75 -9.48 7.69
C THR A 47 -3.36 -10.86 7.49
N GLY A 48 -2.58 -11.87 7.12
CA GLY A 48 -3.06 -13.19 6.73
C GLY A 48 -3.83 -13.21 5.41
N VAL A 49 -3.74 -12.13 4.63
CA VAL A 49 -4.43 -12.00 3.34
C VAL A 49 -3.45 -12.28 2.21
N HIS A 50 -3.81 -13.19 1.33
CA HIS A 50 -3.10 -13.46 0.09
C HIS A 50 -3.95 -12.96 -1.06
N VAL A 51 -3.32 -12.29 -2.04
CA VAL A 51 -4.00 -11.84 -3.26
C VAL A 51 -3.20 -12.27 -4.47
N LEU A 52 -3.89 -12.63 -5.52
CA LEU A 52 -3.25 -12.96 -6.80
C LEU A 52 -3.44 -11.77 -7.74
N ILE A 53 -2.43 -10.91 -7.79
CA ILE A 53 -2.43 -9.76 -8.70
C ILE A 53 -2.09 -10.27 -10.11
N PRO A 54 -2.95 -10.03 -11.11
CA PRO A 54 -2.64 -10.45 -12.48
C PRO A 54 -1.58 -9.56 -13.14
N GLU A 55 -0.93 -10.08 -14.18
CA GLU A 55 -0.04 -9.27 -15.02
C GLU A 55 -0.75 -8.01 -15.52
N GLY A 56 -0.03 -6.92 -15.62
CA GLY A 56 -0.57 -5.61 -16.00
C GLY A 56 -1.12 -4.80 -14.83
N TYR A 57 -1.00 -5.31 -13.61
CA TYR A 57 -1.44 -4.62 -12.39
C TYR A 57 -0.40 -4.71 -11.29
N VAL A 58 -0.50 -3.80 -10.35
CA VAL A 58 0.27 -3.81 -9.10
C VAL A 58 -0.69 -3.58 -7.94
N GLY A 59 -0.43 -4.22 -6.81
CA GLY A 59 -1.07 -3.90 -5.55
C GLY A 59 -0.21 -2.95 -4.73
N LEU A 60 -0.78 -1.85 -4.26
CA LEU A 60 -0.11 -0.91 -3.37
C LEU A 60 -0.74 -0.98 -1.99
N VAL A 61 0.10 -1.22 -0.98
CA VAL A 61 -0.31 -1.12 0.43
C VAL A 61 0.01 0.29 0.88
N LEU A 62 -1.03 1.06 1.16
CA LEU A 62 -0.95 2.49 1.45
C LEU A 62 -1.46 2.79 2.86
N PRO A 63 -1.01 3.90 3.46
CA PRO A 63 -1.52 4.30 4.78
C PRO A 63 -2.99 4.70 4.71
N ARG A 64 -3.65 4.64 5.86
CA ARG A 64 -4.94 5.29 6.07
C ARG A 64 -4.73 6.73 6.52
N SER A 65 -5.54 7.65 6.04
CA SER A 65 -5.43 9.08 6.41
C SER A 65 -5.56 9.31 7.92
N SER A 66 -6.44 8.57 8.58
CA SER A 66 -6.61 8.66 10.04
C SER A 66 -5.34 8.29 10.81
N TYR A 67 -4.58 7.30 10.32
CA TYR A 67 -3.31 6.91 10.94
C TYR A 67 -2.23 7.95 10.70
N ASN A 68 -2.15 8.52 9.51
CA ASN A 68 -1.22 9.62 9.24
C ASN A 68 -1.44 10.80 10.19
N CYS A 69 -2.70 11.17 10.43
CA CYS A 69 -3.05 12.24 11.38
C CYS A 69 -2.73 11.87 12.83
N ALA A 70 -2.79 10.58 13.18
CA ALA A 70 -2.52 10.09 14.53
C ALA A 70 -1.03 9.82 14.81
N GLY A 71 -0.13 10.12 13.88
CA GLY A 71 1.31 9.91 14.06
C GLY A 71 1.77 8.47 13.80
N VAL A 72 0.97 7.68 13.09
CA VAL A 72 1.35 6.33 12.63
C VAL A 72 1.65 6.39 11.13
N ALA A 73 2.87 6.14 10.76
CA ALA A 73 3.29 6.09 9.36
C ALA A 73 3.25 4.66 8.84
N THR A 74 2.89 4.53 7.58
CA THR A 74 2.92 3.25 6.85
C THR A 74 3.70 3.48 5.56
N PRO A 75 4.95 3.03 5.47
CA PRO A 75 5.68 3.04 4.21
C PRO A 75 4.90 2.27 3.14
N THR A 76 4.92 2.76 1.91
CA THR A 76 4.24 2.11 0.80
C THR A 76 4.82 0.71 0.56
N GLY A 77 3.95 -0.29 0.56
CA GLY A 77 4.29 -1.65 0.15
C GLY A 77 3.87 -1.91 -1.30
N VAL A 78 4.67 -2.66 -2.03
CA VAL A 78 4.39 -3.03 -3.42
C VAL A 78 4.16 -4.53 -3.49
N ILE A 79 3.00 -4.91 -4.01
CA ILE A 79 2.63 -6.31 -4.24
C ILE A 79 2.69 -6.58 -5.74
N ASP A 80 3.72 -7.29 -6.15
CA ASP A 80 3.94 -7.62 -7.56
C ASP A 80 2.95 -8.67 -8.06
N ALA A 81 2.71 -8.66 -9.37
CA ALA A 81 1.95 -9.71 -10.02
C ALA A 81 2.62 -11.07 -9.76
N GLY A 82 1.81 -12.06 -9.39
CA GLY A 82 2.31 -13.40 -9.10
C GLY A 82 2.83 -13.62 -7.68
N TYR A 83 2.97 -12.58 -6.86
CA TYR A 83 3.30 -12.76 -5.45
C TYR A 83 2.13 -13.47 -4.72
N THR A 84 2.40 -14.57 -4.08
CA THR A 84 1.39 -15.39 -3.40
C THR A 84 1.55 -15.43 -1.88
N GLY A 85 2.52 -14.73 -1.34
CA GLY A 85 2.70 -14.61 0.10
C GLY A 85 1.63 -13.76 0.76
N SER A 86 1.60 -13.82 2.08
CA SER A 86 0.70 -12.98 2.88
C SER A 86 1.08 -11.51 2.78
N ILE A 87 0.09 -10.63 2.74
CA ILE A 87 0.31 -9.19 2.81
C ILE A 87 0.67 -8.81 4.23
N SER A 88 1.81 -8.16 4.38
CA SER A 88 2.22 -7.53 5.65
C SER A 88 2.16 -6.02 5.51
N VAL A 89 1.78 -5.37 6.60
CA VAL A 89 1.74 -3.91 6.71
C VAL A 89 2.86 -3.46 7.64
N VAL A 90 3.71 -2.56 7.18
CA VAL A 90 4.76 -1.96 8.02
C VAL A 90 4.18 -0.72 8.68
N LEU A 91 4.32 -0.63 10.00
CA LEU A 91 3.83 0.50 10.79
C LEU A 91 4.96 1.07 11.63
N VAL A 92 5.03 2.40 11.68
CA VAL A 92 5.94 3.15 12.54
C VAL A 92 5.11 4.17 13.31
N SER A 93 5.09 4.07 14.62
CA SER A 93 4.34 4.99 15.49
C SER A 93 5.28 5.89 16.28
N LYS A 94 4.93 7.17 16.40
CA LYS A 94 5.64 8.11 17.28
C LYS A 94 5.44 7.80 18.77
N TYR A 95 4.36 7.08 19.09
CA TYR A 95 3.94 6.81 20.46
C TYR A 95 3.79 5.31 20.68
N ASP A 96 3.87 4.88 21.93
CA ASP A 96 3.42 3.55 22.30
C ASP A 96 1.93 3.45 21.99
N LEU A 97 1.54 2.46 21.19
CA LEU A 97 0.18 2.31 20.72
C LEU A 97 -0.19 0.83 20.65
N ARG A 98 -1.41 0.51 21.05
CA ARG A 98 -1.97 -0.82 20.82
C ARG A 98 -2.94 -0.79 19.66
N ILE A 99 -2.78 -1.76 18.77
CA ILE A 99 -3.72 -2.06 17.70
C ILE A 99 -4.42 -3.35 18.09
N PHE A 100 -5.74 -3.35 18.00
CA PHE A 100 -6.53 -4.51 18.35
C PHE A 100 -6.91 -5.29 17.10
N LYS A 101 -7.04 -6.60 17.26
CA LYS A 101 -7.58 -7.50 16.25
C LYS A 101 -8.83 -6.89 15.63
N GLY A 102 -8.89 -6.86 14.28
CA GLY A 102 -10.02 -6.29 13.55
C GLY A 102 -9.94 -4.78 13.30
N ASN A 103 -8.92 -4.10 13.82
CA ASN A 103 -8.71 -2.70 13.47
C ASN A 103 -8.23 -2.58 12.01
N ARG A 104 -8.71 -1.54 11.32
CA ARG A 104 -8.22 -1.18 9.99
C ARG A 104 -6.84 -0.54 10.12
N ILE A 105 -5.83 -1.10 9.44
CA ILE A 105 -4.43 -0.66 9.59
C ILE A 105 -3.81 -0.08 8.33
N ALA A 106 -4.38 -0.37 7.18
CA ALA A 106 -3.89 0.09 5.88
C ALA A 106 -4.97 -0.10 4.84
N GLN A 107 -4.64 0.22 3.60
CA GLN A 107 -5.51 -0.05 2.46
C GLN A 107 -4.72 -0.64 1.30
N LEU A 108 -5.35 -1.53 0.55
CA LEU A 108 -4.82 -2.12 -0.68
C LEU A 108 -5.48 -1.44 -1.88
N VAL A 109 -4.67 -0.81 -2.73
CA VAL A 109 -5.12 -0.19 -3.98
C VAL A 109 -4.54 -0.97 -5.14
N ILE A 110 -5.40 -1.37 -6.09
CA ILE A 110 -4.98 -2.07 -7.30
C ILE A 110 -4.86 -1.07 -8.43
N VAL A 111 -3.70 -0.99 -9.05
CA VAL A 111 -3.37 0.02 -10.06
C VAL A 111 -2.96 -0.68 -11.36
N PRO A 112 -3.52 -0.30 -12.52
CA PRO A 112 -3.05 -0.82 -13.79
C PRO A 112 -1.68 -0.25 -14.14
N LEU A 113 -0.84 -1.06 -14.76
CA LEU A 113 0.51 -0.66 -15.17
C LEU A 113 0.58 -0.58 -16.69
N PRO A 114 1.21 0.48 -17.24
CA PRO A 114 1.53 0.50 -18.66
C PRO A 114 2.60 -0.56 -18.98
N ASP A 115 2.54 -1.10 -20.19
CA ASP A 115 3.58 -1.99 -20.70
C ASP A 115 4.75 -1.12 -21.19
N VAL A 116 5.83 -1.11 -20.43
CA VAL A 116 7.00 -0.27 -20.71
C VAL A 116 8.30 -1.08 -20.59
N HIS A 117 9.30 -0.67 -21.35
CA HIS A 117 10.67 -1.14 -21.18
C HIS A 117 11.63 0.07 -21.14
N LEU A 118 12.73 -0.09 -20.45
CA LEU A 118 13.70 0.97 -20.31
C LEU A 118 14.73 0.88 -21.43
N VAL A 119 14.99 2.01 -22.07
CA VAL A 119 16.03 2.17 -23.10
C VAL A 119 16.96 3.29 -22.67
N GLU A 120 18.26 3.02 -22.67
CA GLU A 120 19.24 4.05 -22.37
C GLU A 120 19.29 5.10 -23.49
N GLY A 121 19.26 6.37 -23.12
CA GLY A 121 19.30 7.47 -24.08
C GLY A 121 19.53 8.80 -23.39
N ASP A 122 19.45 9.87 -24.17
CA ASP A 122 19.59 11.22 -23.65
C ASP A 122 18.28 11.68 -23.00
N VAL A 123 18.35 12.06 -21.75
CA VAL A 123 17.22 12.63 -21.00
C VAL A 123 17.54 14.10 -20.64
N VAL A 124 18.74 14.34 -20.15
CA VAL A 124 19.14 15.67 -19.64
C VAL A 124 19.14 16.72 -20.73
N GLY A 125 19.50 16.35 -21.97
CA GLY A 125 19.50 17.23 -23.12
C GLY A 125 18.12 17.52 -23.72
N VAL A 126 17.07 16.82 -23.28
CA VAL A 126 15.71 17.07 -23.76
C VAL A 126 15.18 18.38 -23.18
N LYS A 127 14.68 19.27 -24.06
CA LYS A 127 14.08 20.52 -23.63
C LYS A 127 12.65 20.25 -23.11
N SER A 128 12.38 20.71 -21.90
CA SER A 128 11.06 20.70 -21.29
C SER A 128 10.89 21.94 -20.43
N GLU A 129 9.65 22.34 -20.16
CA GLU A 129 9.36 23.48 -19.30
C GLU A 129 9.91 23.30 -17.89
N ARG A 130 9.83 22.07 -17.34
CA ARG A 130 10.36 21.75 -16.01
C ARG A 130 11.89 21.64 -16.00
N GLY A 131 12.48 21.10 -17.06
CA GLY A 131 13.94 20.87 -17.16
C GLY A 131 14.45 20.02 -16.01
N LEU A 132 15.51 20.50 -15.35
CA LEU A 132 16.13 19.81 -14.20
C LEU A 132 15.49 20.18 -12.85
N GLY A 133 14.40 20.94 -12.86
CA GLY A 133 13.74 21.38 -11.63
C GLY A 133 13.09 20.22 -10.85
N GLY A 134 13.34 20.18 -9.56
CA GLY A 134 12.77 19.22 -8.64
C GLY A 134 12.86 19.71 -7.20
N PHE A 135 12.31 18.95 -6.27
CA PHE A 135 12.45 19.20 -4.83
C PHE A 135 12.12 20.64 -4.39
N GLY A 136 11.00 21.20 -4.88
CA GLY A 136 10.56 22.54 -4.51
C GLY A 136 11.16 23.65 -5.37
N SER A 137 11.80 23.36 -6.50
CA SER A 137 12.35 24.36 -7.42
C SER A 137 11.29 25.33 -7.95
N SER A 138 10.03 24.94 -8.01
CA SER A 138 8.91 25.79 -8.44
C SER A 138 8.29 26.62 -7.30
N GLY A 139 8.85 26.56 -6.12
CA GLY A 139 8.41 27.30 -4.94
C GLY A 139 7.65 26.42 -3.93
N LEU A 140 7.47 26.94 -2.76
CA LEU A 140 6.74 26.30 -1.68
C LEU A 140 5.32 26.84 -1.59
#